data_8243a4953a10f51bac5dcbb79f1a318e
#
_entry.id   8243a4953a10f51bac5dcbb79f1a318e
#
_cell.length_a   1.000
_cell.length_b   1.000
_cell.length_c   1.000
_cell.angle_alpha   90.00
_cell.angle_beta   90.00
_cell.angle_gamma   90.00
#
_symmetry.space_group_name_H-M   'P 1'
#
loop_
_entity.id
_entity.type
_entity.pdbx_description
1 polymer ?
#
loop_
_entity_poly.entity_id
_entity_poly.type
_entity_poly.pdbx_seq_one_letter_code
_entity_poly.pdbx_strand_id
1 'polypeptide(L)'
;EIAREMGAKIFFFPWINDFAAAKNFAIDQAKGDWIAFLDADESFTPEDAKKIPEILEYVGDDVDGLLTGIVDLDENNNITSGGTMIRFFVNRPDLRYVGKIHEHLVRKGRSGLHLTDATKQLAFLHTGYQEQEKKDKSKFERNLNIILEILKQDPENCDYLGYLGDTYSSDGKNEEARDAYKKAVAAMPEKLGVYDQRSSYTYTNLLRVSRCLKAPEAEVEAIYKEAVEKLPKEPDFDCVMGEWYWRKGQYEKAVQMYELAIAKLETYGTVNRGIITTSMLIQMYECLGEGCRRLGDYQKAVRYCVIVLNTDHKDMNALLTLINCFTESNVGAEEVVQFLGKIYDYSDIKDKVILLRVAMAMGRKDLEWMFRGILLPQEREEFDAAMETAQSGAPLS
;
A
#
# COMPACT_ATOMS: atom_id res chain seq x y z
N GLU A 1 29.09 12.86 -15.81
CA GLU A 1 29.34 14.26 -16.26
C GLU A 1 28.71 15.22 -15.23
N ILE A 2 27.40 15.20 -14.98
CA ILE A 2 26.70 16.08 -14.04
C ILE A 2 27.29 16.04 -12.62
N ALA A 3 27.55 14.87 -12.08
CA ALA A 3 28.12 14.75 -10.74
C ALA A 3 29.48 15.40 -10.59
N ARG A 4 30.31 15.34 -11.67
CA ARG A 4 31.61 16.01 -11.70
C ARG A 4 31.48 17.53 -11.78
N GLU A 5 30.54 18.02 -12.60
CA GLU A 5 30.24 19.46 -12.75
C GLU A 5 29.71 20.04 -11.43
N MET A 6 28.97 19.25 -10.66
CA MET A 6 28.51 19.62 -9.33
C MET A 6 29.55 19.44 -8.22
N GLY A 7 30.82 19.12 -8.57
CA GLY A 7 31.94 19.02 -7.63
C GLY A 7 32.00 17.73 -6.82
N ALA A 8 31.22 16.70 -7.19
CA ALA A 8 31.25 15.42 -6.49
C ALA A 8 32.57 14.67 -6.74
N LYS A 9 33.03 13.94 -5.70
CA LYS A 9 34.15 12.99 -5.85
C LYS A 9 33.58 11.71 -6.49
N ILE A 10 34.22 11.33 -7.62
CA ILE A 10 33.78 10.18 -8.39
C ILE A 10 34.71 9.00 -8.15
N PHE A 11 34.12 7.86 -7.80
CA PHE A 11 34.82 6.61 -7.61
C PHE A 11 34.20 5.56 -8.55
N PHE A 12 35.02 4.66 -9.06
CA PHE A 12 34.61 3.58 -9.95
C PHE A 12 34.70 2.25 -9.22
N PHE A 13 33.60 1.50 -9.26
CA PHE A 13 33.53 0.14 -8.74
C PHE A 13 33.13 -0.81 -9.88
N PRO A 14 33.93 -1.86 -10.17
CA PRO A 14 33.56 -2.83 -11.19
C PRO A 14 32.34 -3.62 -10.71
N TRP A 15 31.32 -3.70 -11.57
CA TRP A 15 30.10 -4.45 -11.21
C TRP A 15 30.38 -5.95 -11.07
N ILE A 16 30.13 -6.52 -9.90
CA ILE A 16 30.39 -7.92 -9.53
C ILE A 16 29.14 -8.68 -9.14
N ASN A 17 27.95 -8.24 -9.56
CA ASN A 17 26.65 -8.79 -9.18
C ASN A 17 26.39 -8.79 -7.65
N ASP A 18 26.81 -7.73 -6.98
CA ASP A 18 26.69 -7.56 -5.55
C ASP A 18 26.45 -6.09 -5.21
N PHE A 19 25.17 -5.76 -4.90
CA PHE A 19 24.77 -4.40 -4.54
C PHE A 19 25.35 -3.97 -3.19
N ALA A 20 25.42 -4.87 -2.20
CA ALA A 20 25.99 -4.55 -0.90
C ALA A 20 27.47 -4.20 -1.03
N ALA A 21 28.22 -4.94 -1.85
CA ALA A 21 29.64 -4.64 -2.10
C ALA A 21 29.83 -3.26 -2.73
N ALA A 22 28.99 -2.88 -3.71
CA ALA A 22 29.04 -1.57 -4.33
C ALA A 22 28.69 -0.45 -3.35
N LYS A 23 27.64 -0.64 -2.53
CA LYS A 23 27.25 0.33 -1.48
C LYS A 23 28.31 0.45 -0.40
N ASN A 24 28.87 -0.64 0.08
CA ASN A 24 29.94 -0.62 1.08
C ASN A 24 31.21 0.04 0.55
N PHE A 25 31.57 -0.19 -0.70
CA PHE A 25 32.67 0.53 -1.34
C PHE A 25 32.46 2.05 -1.33
N ALA A 26 31.25 2.53 -1.62
CA ALA A 26 30.92 3.94 -1.54
C ALA A 26 31.00 4.48 -0.09
N ILE A 27 30.49 3.71 0.88
CA ILE A 27 30.58 4.04 2.32
C ILE A 27 32.04 4.21 2.75
N ASP A 28 32.93 3.32 2.32
CA ASP A 28 34.36 3.37 2.69
C ASP A 28 35.08 4.62 2.15
N GLN A 29 34.51 5.33 1.17
CA GLN A 29 35.02 6.61 0.68
C GLN A 29 34.51 7.82 1.49
N ALA A 30 33.44 7.64 2.27
CA ALA A 30 32.83 8.71 3.05
C ALA A 30 33.68 9.07 4.28
N LYS A 31 33.72 10.37 4.63
CA LYS A 31 34.52 10.91 5.72
C LYS A 31 33.69 11.66 6.77
N GLY A 32 32.42 11.89 6.50
CA GLY A 32 31.50 12.55 7.43
C GLY A 32 31.08 11.60 8.55
N ASP A 33 30.52 12.13 9.63
CA ASP A 33 30.00 11.38 10.75
C ASP A 33 28.69 10.65 10.39
N TRP A 34 27.96 11.19 9.43
CA TRP A 34 26.73 10.64 8.89
C TRP A 34 26.87 10.33 7.40
N ILE A 35 26.19 9.30 6.96
CA ILE A 35 26.02 8.92 5.56
C ILE A 35 24.60 9.20 5.15
N ALA A 36 24.42 9.99 4.08
CA ALA A 36 23.18 10.09 3.33
C ALA A 36 23.34 9.24 2.05
N PHE A 37 22.69 8.11 1.98
CA PHE A 37 22.78 7.20 0.85
C PHE A 37 21.52 7.31 -0.01
N LEU A 38 21.65 7.93 -1.18
CA LEU A 38 20.57 8.10 -2.15
C LEU A 38 20.91 7.36 -3.45
N ASP A 39 19.91 6.74 -4.06
CA ASP A 39 20.00 6.22 -5.41
C ASP A 39 19.86 7.38 -6.43
N ALA A 40 20.28 7.20 -7.68
CA ALA A 40 20.35 8.28 -8.67
C ALA A 40 18.99 8.85 -9.10
N ASP A 41 17.92 8.12 -8.83
CA ASP A 41 16.51 8.43 -9.09
C ASP A 41 15.77 8.93 -7.83
N GLU A 42 16.51 9.25 -6.76
CA GLU A 42 15.99 9.76 -5.50
C GLU A 42 16.46 11.20 -5.25
N SER A 43 15.58 12.01 -4.68
CA SER A 43 15.88 13.40 -4.34
C SER A 43 15.06 13.85 -3.13
N PHE A 44 15.57 14.88 -2.40
CA PHE A 44 14.80 15.61 -1.42
C PHE A 44 14.19 16.86 -2.03
N THR A 45 13.05 17.30 -1.49
CA THR A 45 12.59 18.67 -1.77
C THR A 45 13.59 19.68 -1.19
N PRO A 46 13.71 20.90 -1.75
CA PRO A 46 14.56 21.93 -1.17
C PRO A 46 14.24 22.28 0.27
N GLU A 47 12.95 22.17 0.64
CA GLU A 47 12.44 22.40 1.99
C GLU A 47 12.93 21.33 2.96
N ASP A 48 12.83 20.06 2.58
CA ASP A 48 13.27 18.94 3.43
C ASP A 48 14.80 18.89 3.52
N ALA A 49 15.50 19.15 2.42
CA ALA A 49 16.97 19.20 2.42
C ALA A 49 17.53 20.21 3.44
N LYS A 50 16.84 21.35 3.66
CA LYS A 50 17.25 22.36 4.64
C LYS A 50 17.08 21.91 6.09
N LYS A 51 16.17 20.97 6.36
CA LYS A 51 15.91 20.45 7.72
C LYS A 51 16.94 19.40 8.14
N ILE A 52 17.65 18.76 7.19
CA ILE A 52 18.56 17.65 7.47
C ILE A 52 19.58 17.97 8.55
N PRO A 53 20.35 19.10 8.48
CA PRO A 53 21.34 19.40 9.50
C PRO A 53 20.75 19.51 10.90
N GLU A 54 19.60 20.17 11.04
CA GLU A 54 18.90 20.33 12.30
C GLU A 54 18.44 19.00 12.85
N ILE A 55 17.83 18.14 12.02
CA ILE A 55 17.39 16.79 12.43
C ILE A 55 18.57 15.98 12.95
N LEU A 56 19.70 15.97 12.24
CA LEU A 56 20.89 15.23 12.62
C LEU A 56 21.54 15.72 13.92
N GLU A 57 21.40 17.01 14.23
CA GLU A 57 21.92 17.59 15.48
C GLU A 57 21.12 17.15 16.72
N TYR A 58 19.81 16.89 16.57
CA TYR A 58 18.94 16.44 17.68
C TYR A 58 18.88 14.92 17.85
N VAL A 59 19.56 14.15 17.00
CA VAL A 59 19.56 12.69 17.11
C VAL A 59 20.50 12.26 18.26
N GLY A 60 20.02 11.38 19.13
CA GLY A 60 20.79 10.88 20.27
C GLY A 60 22.02 10.06 19.87
N ASP A 61 23.00 9.97 20.75
CA ASP A 61 24.30 9.35 20.49
C ASP A 61 24.25 7.83 20.22
N ASP A 62 23.21 7.10 20.68
CA ASP A 62 23.07 5.64 20.50
C ASP A 62 22.09 5.28 19.36
N VAL A 63 22.05 6.08 18.31
CA VAL A 63 21.22 5.83 17.13
C VAL A 63 22.09 5.30 16.00
N ASP A 64 21.60 4.30 15.27
CA ASP A 64 22.27 3.74 14.09
C ASP A 64 21.88 4.48 12.81
N GLY A 65 20.65 5.04 12.75
CA GLY A 65 20.16 5.78 11.58
C GLY A 65 18.76 6.35 11.75
N LEU A 66 18.26 6.97 10.68
CA LEU A 66 16.94 7.55 10.60
C LEU A 66 16.05 6.72 9.69
N LEU A 67 14.83 6.46 10.13
CA LEU A 67 13.76 6.01 9.26
C LEU A 67 13.14 7.24 8.62
N THR A 68 13.25 7.35 7.29
CA THR A 68 12.71 8.47 6.49
C THR A 68 11.54 8.01 5.65
N GLY A 69 10.65 8.94 5.29
CA GLY A 69 9.59 8.68 4.32
C GLY A 69 10.17 8.52 2.90
N ILE A 70 9.51 7.72 2.08
CA ILE A 70 9.69 7.66 0.63
C ILE A 70 8.34 7.92 -0.03
N VAL A 71 8.34 8.69 -1.11
CA VAL A 71 7.18 8.99 -1.93
C VAL A 71 7.51 8.64 -3.38
N ASP A 72 6.83 7.62 -3.91
CA ASP A 72 6.98 7.21 -5.30
C ASP A 72 6.13 8.10 -6.21
N LEU A 73 6.74 8.60 -7.27
CA LEU A 73 6.10 9.48 -8.24
C LEU A 73 5.98 8.80 -9.61
N ASP A 74 4.86 9.05 -10.30
CA ASP A 74 4.72 8.72 -11.71
C ASP A 74 5.39 9.78 -12.62
N GLU A 75 5.30 9.59 -13.92
CA GLU A 75 5.84 10.51 -14.95
C GLU A 75 5.18 11.90 -14.94
N ASN A 76 4.01 12.05 -14.31
CA ASN A 76 3.28 13.31 -14.16
C ASN A 76 3.49 13.94 -12.78
N ASN A 77 4.41 13.40 -11.97
CA ASN A 77 4.65 13.77 -10.58
C ASN A 77 3.45 13.53 -9.64
N ASN A 78 2.53 12.63 -9.98
CA ASN A 78 1.51 12.20 -9.05
C ASN A 78 2.07 11.15 -8.10
N ILE A 79 1.62 11.20 -6.84
CA ILE A 79 2.00 10.20 -5.84
C ILE A 79 1.31 8.87 -6.19
N THR A 80 2.11 7.82 -6.37
CA THR A 80 1.62 6.47 -6.67
C THR A 80 1.68 5.54 -5.46
N SER A 81 2.69 5.71 -4.63
CA SER A 81 2.84 4.96 -3.39
C SER A 81 3.73 5.72 -2.41
N GLY A 82 3.83 5.19 -1.20
CA GLY A 82 4.73 5.71 -0.19
C GLY A 82 5.14 4.62 0.79
N GLY A 83 6.21 4.86 1.50
CA GLY A 83 6.75 3.89 2.45
C GLY A 83 7.78 4.53 3.37
N THR A 84 8.61 3.70 3.96
CA THR A 84 9.69 4.15 4.82
C THR A 84 10.98 3.43 4.47
N MET A 85 12.12 4.15 4.57
CA MET A 85 13.43 3.59 4.25
C MET A 85 14.52 4.26 5.09
N ILE A 86 15.62 3.54 5.31
CA ILE A 86 16.81 4.09 5.97
C ILE A 86 17.69 4.70 4.87
N ARG A 87 17.78 6.03 4.85
CA ARG A 87 18.68 6.76 3.95
C ARG A 87 19.76 7.54 4.68
N PHE A 88 19.59 7.77 5.99
CA PHE A 88 20.60 8.37 6.85
C PHE A 88 21.03 7.40 7.94
N PHE A 89 22.33 7.20 8.07
CA PHE A 89 22.89 6.35 9.12
C PHE A 89 24.29 6.82 9.53
N VAL A 90 24.69 6.47 10.75
CA VAL A 90 25.98 6.88 11.30
C VAL A 90 27.11 6.18 10.56
N ASN A 91 28.17 6.92 10.23
CA ASN A 91 29.34 6.37 9.55
C ASN A 91 30.22 5.57 10.54
N ARG A 92 29.92 4.28 10.70
CA ARG A 92 30.58 3.39 11.62
C ARG A 92 31.12 2.15 10.90
N PRO A 93 32.29 1.62 11.31
CA PRO A 93 32.87 0.43 10.68
C PRO A 93 32.02 -0.85 10.85
N ASP A 94 31.23 -0.92 11.94
CA ASP A 94 30.37 -2.06 12.26
C ASP A 94 28.98 -2.00 11.63
N LEU A 95 28.68 -0.92 10.85
CA LEU A 95 27.40 -0.69 10.18
C LEU A 95 27.61 -0.79 8.67
N ARG A 96 27.12 -1.87 8.04
CA ARG A 96 27.36 -2.19 6.63
C ARG A 96 26.14 -2.84 5.99
N TYR A 97 26.02 -2.68 4.68
CA TYR A 97 25.04 -3.43 3.88
C TYR A 97 25.44 -4.90 3.76
N VAL A 98 24.45 -5.78 3.83
CA VAL A 98 24.59 -7.21 3.56
C VAL A 98 23.53 -7.67 2.57
N GLY A 99 23.82 -8.75 1.83
CA GLY A 99 22.96 -9.28 0.76
C GLY A 99 23.37 -8.77 -0.62
N LYS A 100 23.64 -9.69 -1.56
CA LYS A 100 24.03 -9.32 -2.93
C LYS A 100 22.93 -8.58 -3.68
N ILE A 101 21.67 -8.89 -3.35
CA ILE A 101 20.45 -8.23 -3.81
C ILE A 101 19.46 -8.16 -2.65
N HIS A 102 18.54 -7.21 -2.65
CA HIS A 102 17.70 -6.88 -1.50
C HIS A 102 18.53 -6.56 -0.26
N GLU A 103 19.63 -5.89 -0.49
CA GLU A 103 20.61 -5.53 0.51
C GLU A 103 20.00 -4.62 1.58
N HIS A 104 20.33 -4.90 2.82
CA HIS A 104 19.87 -4.13 3.96
C HIS A 104 21.04 -3.82 4.91
N LEU A 105 20.86 -2.74 5.66
CA LEU A 105 21.87 -2.29 6.63
C LEU A 105 21.82 -3.14 7.88
N VAL A 106 22.97 -3.60 8.34
CA VAL A 106 23.11 -4.34 9.59
C VAL A 106 24.22 -3.78 10.46
N ARG A 107 24.09 -3.93 11.76
CA ARG A 107 25.13 -3.63 12.73
C ARG A 107 25.72 -4.92 13.26
N LYS A 108 27.03 -5.11 13.06
CA LYS A 108 27.74 -6.31 13.52
C LYS A 108 27.64 -6.43 15.05
N GLY A 109 27.20 -7.60 15.51
CA GLY A 109 27.08 -7.91 16.95
C GLY A 109 25.79 -7.41 17.61
N ARG A 110 24.84 -6.88 16.86
CA ARG A 110 23.49 -6.55 17.35
C ARG A 110 22.41 -7.22 16.51
N SER A 111 21.29 -7.57 17.14
CA SER A 111 20.07 -8.03 16.44
C SER A 111 19.17 -6.83 16.15
N GLY A 112 19.35 -6.19 15.01
CA GLY A 112 18.57 -5.03 14.58
C GLY A 112 19.29 -3.70 14.78
N LEU A 113 18.67 -2.65 14.23
CA LEU A 113 19.16 -1.27 14.26
C LEU A 113 18.35 -0.44 15.24
N HIS A 114 19.00 0.48 15.93
CA HIS A 114 18.34 1.50 16.72
C HIS A 114 18.09 2.72 15.83
N LEU A 115 16.82 2.93 15.44
CA LEU A 115 16.43 3.98 14.50
C LEU A 115 15.60 5.05 15.18
N THR A 116 15.81 6.30 14.77
CA THR A 116 14.91 7.41 15.07
C THR A 116 13.90 7.57 13.93
N ASP A 117 12.61 7.66 14.25
CA ASP A 117 11.56 7.92 13.26
C ASP A 117 11.52 9.41 12.88
N ALA A 118 11.95 9.71 11.67
CA ALA A 118 11.92 11.03 11.05
C ALA A 118 10.92 11.11 9.89
N THR A 119 10.04 10.13 9.74
CA THR A 119 9.12 10.03 8.59
C THR A 119 8.17 11.22 8.43
N LYS A 120 7.85 11.91 9.54
CA LYS A 120 6.99 13.11 9.52
C LYS A 120 7.76 14.39 9.17
N GLN A 121 9.09 14.40 9.33
CA GLN A 121 9.94 15.55 9.09
C GLN A 121 10.67 15.49 7.76
N LEU A 122 10.95 14.28 7.27
CA LEU A 122 11.86 14.06 6.14
C LEU A 122 11.34 12.93 5.25
N ALA A 123 11.04 13.29 4.01
CA ALA A 123 10.70 12.32 2.97
C ALA A 123 11.53 12.61 1.71
N PHE A 124 11.91 11.56 0.99
CA PHE A 124 12.51 11.70 -0.32
C PHE A 124 11.56 11.24 -1.42
N LEU A 125 11.73 11.85 -2.58
CA LEU A 125 10.97 11.58 -3.79
C LEU A 125 11.74 10.54 -4.61
N HIS A 126 11.03 9.53 -5.09
CA HIS A 126 11.58 8.47 -5.93
C HIS A 126 10.82 8.42 -7.25
N THR A 127 11.55 8.50 -8.37
CA THR A 127 11.01 8.55 -9.73
C THR A 127 11.24 7.26 -10.53
N GLY A 128 11.86 6.25 -9.92
CA GLY A 128 12.28 4.99 -10.56
C GLY A 128 11.17 4.03 -10.97
N TYR A 129 9.89 4.35 -10.68
CA TYR A 129 8.72 3.53 -11.07
C TYR A 129 8.00 4.03 -12.32
N GLN A 130 8.63 4.85 -13.15
CA GLN A 130 8.08 5.25 -14.44
C GLN A 130 7.87 4.01 -15.33
N GLU A 131 6.77 3.98 -16.11
CA GLU A 131 6.34 2.77 -16.84
C GLU A 131 7.39 2.14 -17.75
N GLN A 132 8.32 2.95 -18.29
CA GLN A 132 9.41 2.46 -19.14
C GLN A 132 10.43 1.62 -18.38
N GLU A 133 10.65 1.87 -17.08
CA GLU A 133 11.59 1.12 -16.25
C GLU A 133 11.01 -0.22 -15.75
N LYS A 134 9.70 -0.32 -15.59
CA LYS A 134 9.03 -1.57 -15.18
C LYS A 134 9.16 -2.70 -16.21
N LYS A 135 9.41 -2.36 -17.47
CA LYS A 135 9.54 -3.34 -18.59
C LYS A 135 10.97 -3.70 -18.92
N ASP A 136 11.95 -3.28 -18.14
CA ASP A 136 13.35 -3.57 -18.43
C ASP A 136 13.66 -5.06 -18.12
N LYS A 137 13.60 -5.89 -19.19
CA LYS A 137 13.98 -7.30 -19.12
C LYS A 137 15.39 -7.50 -18.57
N SER A 138 16.28 -6.50 -18.72
CA SER A 138 17.66 -6.59 -18.23
C SER A 138 17.70 -6.55 -16.71
N LYS A 139 16.84 -5.76 -16.05
CA LYS A 139 16.71 -5.73 -14.59
C LYS A 139 16.20 -7.07 -14.05
N PHE A 140 15.16 -7.63 -14.69
CA PHE A 140 14.62 -8.94 -14.34
C PHE A 140 15.68 -10.03 -14.44
N GLU A 141 16.34 -10.16 -15.60
CA GLU A 141 17.35 -11.19 -15.83
C GLU A 141 18.55 -11.06 -14.89
N ARG A 142 19.03 -9.84 -14.65
CA ARG A 142 20.09 -9.55 -13.67
C ARG A 142 19.70 -10.03 -12.28
N ASN A 143 18.53 -9.61 -11.78
CA ASN A 143 18.07 -9.96 -10.44
C ASN A 143 17.87 -11.46 -10.29
N LEU A 144 17.22 -12.10 -11.27
CA LEU A 144 17.03 -13.54 -11.31
C LEU A 144 18.37 -14.29 -11.24
N ASN A 145 19.36 -13.89 -12.04
CA ASN A 145 20.67 -14.53 -12.06
C ASN A 145 21.38 -14.42 -10.71
N ILE A 146 21.34 -13.24 -10.05
CA ILE A 146 21.95 -13.06 -8.72
C ILE A 146 21.30 -14.00 -7.70
N ILE A 147 19.97 -14.07 -7.67
CA ILE A 147 19.23 -14.92 -6.75
C ILE A 147 19.56 -16.39 -6.99
N LEU A 148 19.55 -16.83 -8.26
CA LEU A 148 19.87 -18.21 -8.61
C LEU A 148 21.32 -18.60 -8.24
N GLU A 149 22.28 -17.69 -8.38
CA GLU A 149 23.67 -17.92 -7.94
C GLU A 149 23.79 -18.09 -6.41
N ILE A 150 22.99 -17.33 -5.64
CA ILE A 150 22.94 -17.48 -4.18
C ILE A 150 22.33 -18.84 -3.82
N LEU A 151 21.21 -19.20 -4.45
CA LEU A 151 20.50 -20.45 -4.21
C LEU A 151 21.27 -21.69 -4.66
N LYS A 152 22.25 -21.57 -5.58
CA LYS A 152 23.19 -22.67 -5.87
C LYS A 152 24.09 -23.01 -4.68
N GLN A 153 24.44 -22.00 -3.86
CA GLN A 153 25.29 -22.17 -2.69
C GLN A 153 24.50 -22.53 -1.43
N ASP A 154 23.28 -21.99 -1.32
CA ASP A 154 22.36 -22.21 -0.20
C ASP A 154 20.94 -22.47 -0.74
N PRO A 155 20.63 -23.71 -1.17
CA PRO A 155 19.37 -24.05 -1.83
C PRO A 155 18.12 -23.93 -0.94
N GLU A 156 18.29 -23.96 0.39
CA GLU A 156 17.22 -23.89 1.37
C GLU A 156 17.10 -22.50 2.03
N ASN A 157 17.73 -21.47 1.47
CA ASN A 157 17.62 -20.12 1.97
C ASN A 157 16.19 -19.58 1.72
N CYS A 158 15.38 -19.57 2.76
CA CYS A 158 13.96 -19.21 2.67
C CYS A 158 13.75 -17.77 2.19
N ASP A 159 14.64 -16.84 2.57
CA ASP A 159 14.52 -15.44 2.15
C ASP A 159 14.75 -15.30 0.63
N TYR A 160 15.81 -15.91 0.11
CA TYR A 160 16.11 -15.87 -1.32
C TYR A 160 15.16 -16.71 -2.17
N LEU A 161 14.60 -17.79 -1.64
CA LEU A 161 13.48 -18.50 -2.27
C LEU A 161 12.23 -17.61 -2.34
N GLY A 162 11.95 -16.83 -1.30
CA GLY A 162 10.89 -15.83 -1.29
C GLY A 162 11.12 -14.73 -2.34
N TYR A 163 12.33 -14.17 -2.43
CA TYR A 163 12.71 -13.19 -3.46
C TYR A 163 12.66 -13.77 -4.88
N LEU A 164 12.97 -15.06 -5.05
CA LEU A 164 12.79 -15.75 -6.32
C LEU A 164 11.32 -15.75 -6.74
N GLY A 165 10.43 -16.05 -5.79
CA GLY A 165 8.99 -15.98 -5.99
C GLY A 165 8.53 -14.57 -6.39
N ASP A 166 9.00 -13.53 -5.68
CA ASP A 166 8.69 -12.12 -6.00
C ASP A 166 9.16 -11.76 -7.42
N THR A 167 10.36 -12.20 -7.79
CA THR A 167 10.94 -11.97 -9.13
C THR A 167 10.09 -12.63 -10.22
N TYR A 168 9.68 -13.87 -10.05
CA TYR A 168 8.79 -14.54 -11.01
C TYR A 168 7.40 -13.89 -11.05
N SER A 169 6.85 -13.53 -9.91
CA SER A 169 5.53 -12.88 -9.83
C SER A 169 5.50 -11.55 -10.56
N SER A 170 6.56 -10.75 -10.47
CA SER A 170 6.67 -9.46 -11.16
C SER A 170 6.73 -9.59 -12.68
N ASP A 171 7.19 -10.75 -13.20
CA ASP A 171 7.20 -11.09 -14.63
C ASP A 171 5.92 -11.84 -15.08
N GLY A 172 4.93 -11.99 -14.18
CA GLY A 172 3.69 -12.69 -14.47
C GLY A 172 3.80 -14.23 -14.50
N LYS A 173 4.96 -14.81 -14.15
CA LYS A 173 5.23 -16.24 -14.07
C LYS A 173 4.68 -16.81 -12.76
N ASN A 174 3.35 -16.86 -12.67
CA ASN A 174 2.66 -17.20 -11.43
C ASN A 174 2.87 -18.65 -10.98
N GLU A 175 3.07 -19.61 -11.88
CA GLU A 175 3.33 -20.99 -11.51
C GLU A 175 4.71 -21.16 -10.89
N GLU A 176 5.73 -20.58 -11.52
CA GLU A 176 7.10 -20.57 -11.01
C GLU A 176 7.20 -19.80 -9.68
N ALA A 177 6.46 -18.69 -9.57
CA ALA A 177 6.38 -17.91 -8.33
C ALA A 177 5.78 -18.75 -7.20
N ARG A 178 4.65 -19.43 -7.43
CA ARG A 178 4.03 -20.32 -6.44
C ARG A 178 4.99 -21.40 -5.97
N ASP A 179 5.69 -22.05 -6.91
CA ASP A 179 6.63 -23.12 -6.58
C ASP A 179 7.83 -22.61 -5.76
N ALA A 180 8.33 -21.42 -6.07
CA ALA A 180 9.38 -20.77 -5.31
C ALA A 180 8.90 -20.40 -3.89
N TYR A 181 7.71 -19.81 -3.75
CA TYR A 181 7.13 -19.49 -2.43
C TYR A 181 6.85 -20.74 -1.59
N LYS A 182 6.35 -21.83 -2.18
CA LYS A 182 6.15 -23.10 -1.48
C LYS A 182 7.48 -23.66 -0.93
N LYS A 183 8.55 -23.61 -1.73
CA LYS A 183 9.88 -23.99 -1.27
C LYS A 183 10.37 -23.08 -0.14
N ALA A 184 10.14 -21.76 -0.27
CA ALA A 184 10.49 -20.80 0.76
C ALA A 184 9.79 -21.12 2.10
N VAL A 185 8.47 -21.34 2.06
CA VAL A 185 7.69 -21.72 3.25
C VAL A 185 8.16 -23.01 3.88
N ALA A 186 8.45 -24.03 3.07
CA ALA A 186 8.97 -25.32 3.56
C ALA A 186 10.36 -25.22 4.20
N ALA A 187 11.18 -24.24 3.79
CA ALA A 187 12.51 -23.99 4.32
C ALA A 187 12.54 -23.03 5.53
N MET A 188 11.38 -22.42 5.88
CA MET A 188 11.30 -21.51 7.02
C MET A 188 11.57 -22.23 8.35
N PRO A 189 12.21 -21.55 9.32
CA PRO A 189 12.39 -22.10 10.65
C PRO A 189 11.04 -22.35 11.34
N GLU A 190 11.03 -23.28 12.29
CA GLU A 190 9.81 -23.60 13.06
C GLU A 190 9.24 -22.37 13.77
N LYS A 191 10.10 -21.51 14.32
CA LYS A 191 9.71 -20.25 14.98
C LYS A 191 10.23 -19.07 14.19
N LEU A 192 9.33 -18.20 13.77
CA LEU A 192 9.63 -16.94 13.12
C LEU A 192 9.75 -15.80 14.15
N GLY A 193 10.53 -14.78 13.80
CA GLY A 193 10.57 -13.54 14.58
C GLY A 193 9.22 -12.82 14.57
N VAL A 194 8.91 -12.12 15.66
CA VAL A 194 7.61 -11.38 15.78
C VAL A 194 7.43 -10.31 14.70
N TYR A 195 8.51 -9.85 14.12
CA TYR A 195 8.57 -8.82 13.09
C TYR A 195 9.21 -9.36 11.79
N ASP A 196 9.03 -10.65 11.51
CA ASP A 196 9.58 -11.27 10.31
C ASP A 196 8.77 -10.88 9.06
N GLN A 197 9.08 -9.70 8.55
CA GLN A 197 8.42 -9.13 7.41
C GLN A 197 8.65 -9.95 6.13
N ARG A 198 9.84 -10.55 5.95
CA ARG A 198 10.13 -11.35 4.76
C ARG A 198 9.24 -12.60 4.68
N SER A 199 9.10 -13.32 5.78
CA SER A 199 8.22 -14.48 5.88
C SER A 199 6.75 -14.08 5.69
N SER A 200 6.32 -12.94 6.28
CA SER A 200 4.97 -12.38 6.06
C SER A 200 4.70 -12.14 4.57
N TYR A 201 5.60 -11.46 3.87
CA TYR A 201 5.47 -11.24 2.42
C TYR A 201 5.42 -12.54 1.62
N THR A 202 6.22 -13.54 2.00
CA THR A 202 6.24 -14.84 1.31
C THR A 202 4.87 -15.53 1.40
N TYR A 203 4.28 -15.62 2.60
CA TYR A 203 2.94 -16.19 2.78
C TYR A 203 1.86 -15.37 2.05
N THR A 204 1.89 -14.06 2.21
CA THR A 204 0.93 -13.15 1.56
C THR A 204 0.95 -13.29 0.04
N ASN A 205 2.15 -13.31 -0.55
CA ASN A 205 2.29 -13.47 -2.00
C ASN A 205 1.95 -14.87 -2.47
N LEU A 206 2.23 -15.91 -1.67
CA LEU A 206 1.79 -17.28 -1.97
C LEU A 206 0.26 -17.37 -2.03
N LEU A 207 -0.45 -16.76 -1.08
CA LEU A 207 -1.92 -16.67 -1.10
C LEU A 207 -2.43 -15.92 -2.34
N ARG A 208 -1.81 -14.78 -2.69
CA ARG A 208 -2.18 -13.97 -3.86
C ARG A 208 -1.97 -14.71 -5.17
N VAL A 209 -0.82 -15.35 -5.34
CA VAL A 209 -0.50 -16.13 -6.54
C VAL A 209 -1.40 -17.36 -6.66
N SER A 210 -1.68 -18.07 -5.55
CA SER A 210 -2.60 -19.20 -5.54
C SER A 210 -4.01 -18.78 -6.00
N ARG A 211 -4.45 -17.57 -5.63
CA ARG A 211 -5.69 -16.97 -6.13
C ARG A 211 -5.63 -16.73 -7.64
N CYS A 212 -4.55 -16.13 -8.15
CA CYS A 212 -4.39 -15.89 -9.60
C CYS A 212 -4.44 -17.18 -10.40
N LEU A 213 -3.89 -18.27 -9.88
CA LEU A 213 -3.89 -19.61 -10.47
C LEU A 213 -5.18 -20.38 -10.22
N LYS A 214 -6.18 -19.79 -9.55
CA LYS A 214 -7.46 -20.42 -9.21
C LYS A 214 -7.27 -21.75 -8.45
N ALA A 215 -6.32 -21.78 -7.52
CA ALA A 215 -6.05 -22.95 -6.69
C ALA A 215 -7.32 -23.42 -5.93
N PRO A 216 -7.44 -24.72 -5.60
CA PRO A 216 -8.53 -25.24 -4.81
C PRO A 216 -8.65 -24.54 -3.47
N GLU A 217 -9.91 -24.32 -3.00
CA GLU A 217 -10.18 -23.61 -1.75
C GLU A 217 -9.45 -24.23 -0.55
N ALA A 218 -9.48 -25.58 -0.45
CA ALA A 218 -8.81 -26.30 0.63
C ALA A 218 -7.28 -26.06 0.66
N GLU A 219 -6.64 -25.86 -0.52
CA GLU A 219 -5.21 -25.55 -0.58
C GLU A 219 -4.94 -24.13 -0.05
N VAL A 220 -5.75 -23.15 -0.45
CA VAL A 220 -5.58 -21.75 -0.02
C VAL A 220 -5.85 -21.61 1.47
N GLU A 221 -6.90 -22.27 1.98
CA GLU A 221 -7.21 -22.30 3.43
C GLU A 221 -6.12 -22.99 4.25
N ALA A 222 -5.46 -24.02 3.72
CA ALA A 222 -4.34 -24.67 4.39
C ALA A 222 -3.12 -23.74 4.50
N ILE A 223 -2.79 -23.02 3.41
CA ILE A 223 -1.71 -22.01 3.42
C ILE A 223 -2.03 -20.88 4.42
N TYR A 224 -3.26 -20.39 4.41
CA TYR A 224 -3.71 -19.35 5.34
C TYR A 224 -3.58 -19.80 6.80
N LYS A 225 -4.05 -21.00 7.12
CA LYS A 225 -3.96 -21.55 8.48
C LYS A 225 -2.52 -21.65 8.97
N GLU A 226 -1.62 -22.13 8.13
CA GLU A 226 -0.19 -22.22 8.46
C GLU A 226 0.41 -20.82 8.67
N ALA A 227 0.09 -19.85 7.78
CA ALA A 227 0.58 -18.47 7.89
C ALA A 227 0.15 -17.82 9.22
N VAL A 228 -1.13 -17.96 9.59
CA VAL A 228 -1.67 -17.42 10.86
C VAL A 228 -1.05 -18.12 12.08
N GLU A 229 -0.76 -19.42 12.00
CA GLU A 229 -0.11 -20.14 13.08
C GLU A 229 1.34 -19.64 13.30
N LYS A 230 2.07 -19.39 12.22
CA LYS A 230 3.44 -18.87 12.24
C LYS A 230 3.52 -17.39 12.65
N LEU A 231 2.61 -16.56 12.14
CA LEU A 231 2.58 -15.10 12.32
C LEU A 231 1.17 -14.61 12.71
N PRO A 232 0.68 -14.92 13.92
CA PRO A 232 -0.71 -14.70 14.31
C PRO A 232 -1.13 -13.23 14.38
N LYS A 233 -0.16 -12.31 14.47
CA LYS A 233 -0.42 -10.87 14.56
C LYS A 233 -0.45 -10.16 13.20
N GLU A 234 -0.18 -10.88 12.11
CA GLU A 234 -0.14 -10.31 10.76
C GLU A 234 -1.55 -10.17 10.18
N PRO A 235 -2.03 -8.95 9.87
CA PRO A 235 -3.36 -8.73 9.30
C PRO A 235 -3.43 -8.99 7.79
N ASP A 236 -2.31 -8.97 7.06
CA ASP A 236 -2.30 -9.07 5.60
C ASP A 236 -2.87 -10.41 5.11
N PHE A 237 -2.71 -11.48 5.88
CA PHE A 237 -3.28 -12.78 5.54
C PHE A 237 -4.81 -12.74 5.54
N ASP A 238 -5.40 -12.11 6.56
CA ASP A 238 -6.85 -11.96 6.68
C ASP A 238 -7.39 -11.04 5.57
N CYS A 239 -6.66 -9.95 5.27
CA CYS A 239 -7.00 -9.04 4.19
C CYS A 239 -7.06 -9.76 2.84
N VAL A 240 -6.03 -10.55 2.50
CA VAL A 240 -5.97 -11.32 1.24
C VAL A 240 -7.06 -12.39 1.18
N MET A 241 -7.36 -13.05 2.30
CA MET A 241 -8.46 -14.02 2.37
C MET A 241 -9.82 -13.35 2.25
N GLY A 242 -10.00 -12.16 2.83
CA GLY A 242 -11.20 -11.35 2.66
C GLY A 242 -11.46 -11.03 1.18
N GLU A 243 -10.44 -10.56 0.46
CA GLU A 243 -10.52 -10.32 -0.98
C GLU A 243 -10.83 -11.60 -1.77
N TRP A 244 -10.24 -12.73 -1.37
CA TRP A 244 -10.47 -14.01 -2.03
C TRP A 244 -11.92 -14.48 -1.88
N TYR A 245 -12.50 -14.42 -0.66
CA TYR A 245 -13.90 -14.75 -0.41
C TYR A 245 -14.85 -13.75 -1.08
N TRP A 246 -14.52 -12.47 -1.07
CA TRP A 246 -15.29 -11.44 -1.74
C TRP A 246 -15.48 -11.73 -3.23
N ARG A 247 -14.39 -12.04 -3.94
CA ARG A 247 -14.43 -12.39 -5.37
C ARG A 247 -15.21 -13.66 -5.69
N LYS A 248 -15.40 -14.53 -4.71
CA LYS A 248 -16.24 -15.74 -4.80
C LYS A 248 -17.69 -15.50 -4.45
N GLY A 249 -18.06 -14.30 -4.03
CA GLY A 249 -19.42 -13.99 -3.54
C GLY A 249 -19.74 -14.59 -2.18
N GLN A 250 -18.74 -15.07 -1.43
CA GLN A 250 -18.89 -15.60 -0.07
C GLN A 250 -18.78 -14.43 0.93
N TYR A 251 -19.81 -13.54 0.89
CA TYR A 251 -19.77 -12.25 1.58
C TYR A 251 -19.63 -12.38 3.10
N GLU A 252 -20.26 -13.37 3.72
CA GLU A 252 -20.14 -13.59 5.16
C GLU A 252 -18.70 -13.88 5.59
N LYS A 253 -18.01 -14.80 4.91
CA LYS A 253 -16.59 -15.09 5.15
C LYS A 253 -15.72 -13.85 4.85
N ALA A 254 -16.01 -13.12 3.78
CA ALA A 254 -15.25 -11.93 3.41
C ALA A 254 -15.34 -10.85 4.49
N VAL A 255 -16.54 -10.57 5.01
CA VAL A 255 -16.76 -9.61 6.10
C VAL A 255 -15.99 -10.02 7.34
N GLN A 256 -16.08 -11.31 7.76
CA GLN A 256 -15.35 -11.84 8.91
C GLN A 256 -13.83 -11.63 8.77
N MET A 257 -13.27 -11.93 7.60
CA MET A 257 -11.84 -11.78 7.35
C MET A 257 -11.39 -10.31 7.38
N TYR A 258 -12.14 -9.43 6.75
CA TYR A 258 -11.81 -8.00 6.76
C TYR A 258 -11.94 -7.38 8.17
N GLU A 259 -12.99 -7.73 8.92
CA GLU A 259 -13.12 -7.29 10.31
C GLU A 259 -11.94 -7.80 11.17
N LEU A 260 -11.49 -9.03 10.96
CA LEU A 260 -10.34 -9.60 11.66
C LEU A 260 -9.03 -8.88 11.29
N ALA A 261 -8.82 -8.58 10.01
CA ALA A 261 -7.66 -7.81 9.55
C ALA A 261 -7.59 -6.42 10.21
N ILE A 262 -8.72 -5.70 10.23
CA ILE A 262 -8.82 -4.38 10.87
C ILE A 262 -8.56 -4.49 12.39
N ALA A 263 -9.17 -5.45 13.06
CA ALA A 263 -8.98 -5.67 14.50
C ALA A 263 -7.51 -5.99 14.86
N LYS A 264 -6.81 -6.77 14.02
CA LYS A 264 -5.37 -7.01 14.19
C LYS A 264 -4.56 -5.74 14.00
N LEU A 265 -4.89 -4.94 12.97
CA LEU A 265 -4.20 -3.67 12.70
C LEU A 265 -4.36 -2.68 13.87
N GLU A 266 -5.57 -2.56 14.41
CA GLU A 266 -5.86 -1.72 15.58
C GLU A 266 -5.16 -2.22 16.85
N THR A 267 -5.11 -3.54 17.04
CA THR A 267 -4.54 -4.13 18.26
C THR A 267 -3.01 -4.12 18.27
N TYR A 268 -2.38 -4.42 17.13
CA TYR A 268 -0.94 -4.65 17.05
C TYR A 268 -0.16 -3.56 16.32
N GLY A 269 -0.86 -2.60 15.72
CA GLY A 269 -0.27 -1.49 14.96
C GLY A 269 0.33 -1.93 13.62
N THR A 270 1.03 -0.99 12.98
CA THR A 270 1.55 -1.12 11.60
C THR A 270 3.05 -1.35 11.52
N VAL A 271 3.77 -1.42 12.65
CA VAL A 271 5.23 -1.57 12.64
C VAL A 271 5.62 -2.94 12.08
N ASN A 272 6.23 -2.94 10.90
CA ASN A 272 6.64 -4.13 10.14
C ASN A 272 5.53 -5.16 9.90
N ARG A 273 4.29 -4.71 9.74
CA ARG A 273 3.13 -5.57 9.43
C ARG A 273 2.00 -4.78 8.80
N GLY A 274 1.04 -5.49 8.22
CA GLY A 274 -0.19 -4.89 7.72
C GLY A 274 0.01 -3.91 6.57
N ILE A 275 1.01 -4.10 5.75
CA ILE A 275 1.33 -3.18 4.64
C ILE A 275 0.23 -3.21 3.60
N ILE A 276 -0.23 -4.40 3.21
CA ILE A 276 -1.34 -4.56 2.27
C ILE A 276 -2.64 -4.10 2.91
N THR A 277 -2.91 -4.51 4.15
CA THR A 277 -4.12 -4.12 4.89
C THR A 277 -4.22 -2.60 4.99
N THR A 278 -3.13 -1.91 5.30
CA THR A 278 -3.10 -0.45 5.40
C THR A 278 -3.36 0.21 4.05
N SER A 279 -2.74 -0.29 2.98
CA SER A 279 -2.94 0.26 1.63
C SER A 279 -4.34 0.03 1.07
N MET A 280 -5.01 -1.03 1.51
CA MET A 280 -6.36 -1.41 1.08
C MET A 280 -7.47 -0.98 2.04
N LEU A 281 -7.17 -0.23 3.09
CA LEU A 281 -8.09 0.01 4.20
C LEU A 281 -9.42 0.63 3.75
N ILE A 282 -9.41 1.63 2.89
CA ILE A 282 -10.64 2.25 2.36
C ILE A 282 -11.44 1.25 1.54
N GLN A 283 -10.79 0.52 0.63
CA GLN A 283 -11.45 -0.51 -0.17
C GLN A 283 -12.04 -1.63 0.70
N MET A 284 -11.39 -1.99 1.79
CA MET A 284 -11.93 -2.95 2.76
C MET A 284 -13.20 -2.42 3.41
N TYR A 285 -13.25 -1.14 3.81
CA TYR A 285 -14.46 -0.53 4.37
C TYR A 285 -15.60 -0.45 3.33
N GLU A 286 -15.31 -0.18 2.06
CA GLU A 286 -16.31 -0.27 0.98
C GLU A 286 -16.89 -1.70 0.87
N CYS A 287 -15.99 -2.71 0.82
CA CYS A 287 -16.41 -4.12 0.79
C CYS A 287 -17.20 -4.53 2.05
N LEU A 288 -16.81 -4.05 3.23
CA LEU A 288 -17.53 -4.28 4.48
C LEU A 288 -18.93 -3.65 4.43
N GLY A 289 -19.05 -2.41 3.94
CA GLY A 289 -20.34 -1.73 3.77
C GLY A 289 -21.28 -2.53 2.88
N GLU A 290 -20.85 -2.85 1.67
CA GLU A 290 -21.67 -3.60 0.71
C GLU A 290 -21.91 -5.06 1.16
N GLY A 291 -20.90 -5.71 1.77
CA GLY A 291 -21.02 -7.05 2.30
C GLY A 291 -22.08 -7.14 3.42
N CYS A 292 -21.99 -6.26 4.40
CA CYS A 292 -22.97 -6.18 5.49
C CYS A 292 -24.38 -5.87 4.96
N ARG A 293 -24.53 -4.97 3.96
CA ARG A 293 -25.81 -4.69 3.31
C ARG A 293 -26.40 -5.96 2.70
N ARG A 294 -25.61 -6.73 1.93
CA ARG A 294 -26.05 -8.01 1.32
C ARG A 294 -26.45 -9.07 2.34
N LEU A 295 -25.86 -9.01 3.52
CA LEU A 295 -26.20 -9.91 4.63
C LEU A 295 -27.38 -9.40 5.48
N GLY A 296 -27.91 -8.21 5.16
CA GLY A 296 -29.04 -7.60 5.89
C GLY A 296 -28.63 -6.90 7.19
N ASP A 297 -27.33 -6.78 7.48
CA ASP A 297 -26.83 -6.01 8.64
C ASP A 297 -26.64 -4.54 8.24
N TYR A 298 -27.76 -3.85 8.03
CA TYR A 298 -27.78 -2.46 7.58
C TYR A 298 -27.11 -1.52 8.58
N GLN A 299 -27.16 -1.83 9.87
CA GLN A 299 -26.55 -0.98 10.88
C GLN A 299 -25.04 -0.97 10.79
N LYS A 300 -24.41 -2.13 10.60
CA LYS A 300 -22.96 -2.21 10.34
C LYS A 300 -22.60 -1.59 8.99
N ALA A 301 -23.39 -1.89 7.94
CA ALA A 301 -23.17 -1.35 6.60
C ALA A 301 -23.12 0.18 6.61
N VAL A 302 -24.08 0.84 7.26
CA VAL A 302 -24.10 2.31 7.41
C VAL A 302 -22.84 2.83 8.09
N ARG A 303 -22.37 2.18 9.17
CA ARG A 303 -21.13 2.60 9.87
C ARG A 303 -19.92 2.56 8.94
N TYR A 304 -19.75 1.50 8.18
CA TYR A 304 -18.63 1.35 7.26
C TYR A 304 -18.70 2.36 6.11
N CYS A 305 -19.86 2.56 5.52
CA CYS A 305 -20.06 3.59 4.49
C CYS A 305 -19.73 5.00 5.02
N VAL A 306 -20.11 5.32 6.25
CA VAL A 306 -19.80 6.62 6.88
C VAL A 306 -18.29 6.81 7.07
N ILE A 307 -17.54 5.76 7.42
CA ILE A 307 -16.07 5.84 7.52
C ILE A 307 -15.47 6.23 6.17
N VAL A 308 -15.90 5.58 5.08
CA VAL A 308 -15.43 5.90 3.73
C VAL A 308 -15.80 7.32 3.36
N LEU A 309 -17.08 7.71 3.51
CA LEU A 309 -17.57 9.04 3.12
C LEU A 309 -16.98 10.19 3.96
N ASN A 310 -16.58 9.94 5.20
CA ASN A 310 -15.85 10.92 6.01
C ASN A 310 -14.39 11.09 5.53
N THR A 311 -13.84 10.10 4.84
CA THR A 311 -12.49 10.19 4.25
C THR A 311 -12.55 10.81 2.85
N ASP A 312 -13.49 10.35 2.03
CA ASP A 312 -13.82 10.92 0.71
C ASP A 312 -15.34 10.94 0.51
N HIS A 313 -15.97 12.11 0.73
CA HIS A 313 -17.42 12.27 0.57
C HIS A 313 -17.89 12.14 -0.89
N LYS A 314 -16.96 12.05 -1.86
CA LYS A 314 -17.26 11.79 -3.28
C LYS A 314 -17.23 10.32 -3.66
N ASP A 315 -16.93 9.43 -2.71
CA ASP A 315 -16.94 8.00 -2.97
C ASP A 315 -18.37 7.54 -3.34
N MET A 316 -18.54 7.23 -4.63
CA MET A 316 -19.84 6.87 -5.18
C MET A 316 -20.31 5.48 -4.76
N ASN A 317 -19.38 4.54 -4.51
CA ASN A 317 -19.72 3.18 -4.10
C ASN A 317 -20.27 3.19 -2.67
N ALA A 318 -19.60 3.88 -1.78
CA ALA A 318 -20.05 4.03 -0.40
C ALA A 318 -21.38 4.79 -0.30
N LEU A 319 -21.56 5.86 -1.10
CA LEU A 319 -22.80 6.62 -1.12
C LEU A 319 -23.98 5.80 -1.66
N LEU A 320 -23.80 5.09 -2.76
CA LEU A 320 -24.81 4.18 -3.31
C LEU A 320 -25.18 3.07 -2.33
N THR A 321 -24.18 2.45 -1.70
CA THR A 321 -24.38 1.41 -0.68
C THR A 321 -25.18 1.98 0.50
N LEU A 322 -24.81 3.17 0.99
CA LEU A 322 -25.52 3.84 2.09
C LEU A 322 -27.00 4.10 1.79
N ILE A 323 -27.30 4.67 0.60
CA ILE A 323 -28.68 4.95 0.20
C ILE A 323 -29.45 3.64 0.00
N ASN A 324 -28.81 2.59 -0.54
CA ASN A 324 -29.43 1.25 -0.63
C ASN A 324 -29.78 0.68 0.75
N CYS A 325 -28.89 0.83 1.76
CA CYS A 325 -29.19 0.41 3.13
C CYS A 325 -30.45 1.11 3.66
N PHE A 326 -30.59 2.41 3.48
CA PHE A 326 -31.77 3.15 3.90
C PHE A 326 -33.03 2.72 3.12
N THR A 327 -32.89 2.45 1.83
CA THR A 327 -34.00 1.98 0.99
C THR A 327 -34.49 0.61 1.44
N GLU A 328 -33.57 -0.34 1.63
CA GLU A 328 -33.89 -1.73 2.02
C GLU A 328 -34.37 -1.84 3.47
N SER A 329 -33.99 -0.91 4.33
CA SER A 329 -34.48 -0.80 5.72
C SER A 329 -35.72 0.10 5.87
N ASN A 330 -36.33 0.56 4.74
CA ASN A 330 -37.53 1.38 4.69
C ASN A 330 -37.43 2.72 5.45
N VAL A 331 -36.24 3.35 5.46
CA VAL A 331 -36.03 4.67 6.05
C VAL A 331 -36.66 5.74 5.12
N GLY A 332 -37.41 6.66 5.70
CA GLY A 332 -38.09 7.75 4.95
C GLY A 332 -37.12 8.73 4.31
N ALA A 333 -37.53 9.36 3.21
CA ALA A 333 -36.66 10.29 2.48
C ALA A 333 -36.19 11.49 3.32
N GLU A 334 -37.05 12.01 4.21
CA GLU A 334 -36.70 13.10 5.12
C GLU A 334 -35.57 12.72 6.08
N GLU A 335 -35.61 11.51 6.65
CA GLU A 335 -34.58 10.99 7.52
C GLU A 335 -33.26 10.77 6.78
N VAL A 336 -33.35 10.25 5.53
CA VAL A 336 -32.17 10.08 4.66
C VAL A 336 -31.50 11.43 4.37
N VAL A 337 -32.26 12.44 3.97
CA VAL A 337 -31.75 13.79 3.70
C VAL A 337 -31.13 14.41 4.98
N GLN A 338 -31.82 14.29 6.12
CA GLN A 338 -31.28 14.76 7.39
C GLN A 338 -29.97 14.05 7.75
N PHE A 339 -29.89 12.74 7.51
CA PHE A 339 -28.67 11.98 7.77
C PHE A 339 -27.51 12.41 6.87
N LEU A 340 -27.77 12.53 5.56
CA LEU A 340 -26.76 12.94 4.58
C LEU A 340 -26.26 14.37 4.82
N GLY A 341 -27.07 15.26 5.36
CA GLY A 341 -26.65 16.61 5.77
C GLY A 341 -25.63 16.65 6.90
N LYS A 342 -25.29 15.51 7.53
CA LYS A 342 -24.16 15.38 8.48
C LYS A 342 -22.84 15.09 7.78
N ILE A 343 -22.87 14.68 6.50
CA ILE A 343 -21.70 14.29 5.72
C ILE A 343 -21.45 15.31 4.60
N TYR A 344 -22.54 15.81 3.98
CA TYR A 344 -22.53 16.72 2.84
C TYR A 344 -22.95 18.14 3.26
N ASP A 345 -22.29 19.12 2.67
CA ASP A 345 -22.63 20.53 2.88
C ASP A 345 -23.70 20.98 1.89
N TYR A 346 -24.92 21.20 2.38
CA TYR A 346 -26.04 21.67 1.54
C TYR A 346 -25.92 23.13 1.11
N SER A 347 -24.86 23.84 1.48
CA SER A 347 -24.49 25.13 0.89
C SER A 347 -23.55 24.98 -0.31
N ASP A 348 -22.81 23.86 -0.42
CA ASP A 348 -21.96 23.57 -1.58
C ASP A 348 -22.78 22.97 -2.73
N ILE A 349 -22.75 23.66 -3.89
CA ILE A 349 -23.41 23.20 -5.11
C ILE A 349 -22.94 21.82 -5.59
N LYS A 350 -21.64 21.49 -5.40
CA LYS A 350 -21.08 20.20 -5.81
C LYS A 350 -21.71 19.05 -5.02
N ASP A 351 -21.85 19.21 -3.73
CA ASP A 351 -22.46 18.22 -2.84
C ASP A 351 -23.95 18.04 -3.18
N LYS A 352 -24.68 19.12 -3.36
CA LYS A 352 -26.09 19.07 -3.80
C LYS A 352 -26.26 18.32 -5.11
N VAL A 353 -25.39 18.60 -6.10
CA VAL A 353 -25.43 17.97 -7.42
C VAL A 353 -25.11 16.48 -7.35
N ILE A 354 -24.10 16.08 -6.56
CA ILE A 354 -23.76 14.66 -6.36
C ILE A 354 -24.98 13.90 -5.82
N LEU A 355 -25.59 14.39 -4.75
CA LEU A 355 -26.74 13.74 -4.11
C LEU A 355 -27.94 13.66 -5.04
N LEU A 356 -28.24 14.74 -5.78
CA LEU A 356 -29.33 14.75 -6.76
C LEU A 356 -29.09 13.75 -7.89
N ARG A 357 -27.88 13.71 -8.45
CA ARG A 357 -27.53 12.75 -9.52
C ARG A 357 -27.63 11.31 -9.05
N VAL A 358 -27.22 11.02 -7.82
CA VAL A 358 -27.34 9.68 -7.25
C VAL A 358 -28.81 9.31 -7.05
N ALA A 359 -29.64 10.19 -6.50
CA ALA A 359 -31.07 9.95 -6.34
C ALA A 359 -31.76 9.66 -7.69
N MET A 360 -31.40 10.43 -8.73
CA MET A 360 -31.89 10.20 -10.10
C MET A 360 -31.44 8.86 -10.67
N ALA A 361 -30.15 8.53 -10.55
CA ALA A 361 -29.58 7.27 -11.05
C ALA A 361 -30.22 6.05 -10.38
N MET A 362 -30.54 6.16 -9.09
CA MET A 362 -31.22 5.10 -8.32
C MET A 362 -32.76 5.05 -8.55
N GLY A 363 -33.32 6.01 -9.28
CA GLY A 363 -34.77 6.12 -9.49
C GLY A 363 -35.55 6.47 -8.23
N ARG A 364 -34.91 7.00 -7.18
CA ARG A 364 -35.51 7.44 -5.92
C ARG A 364 -36.15 8.81 -6.10
N LYS A 365 -37.40 8.82 -6.66
CA LYS A 365 -38.13 10.06 -6.96
C LYS A 365 -38.42 10.92 -5.75
N ASP A 366 -38.58 10.31 -4.58
CA ASP A 366 -38.75 10.97 -3.29
C ASP A 366 -37.48 11.77 -2.90
N LEU A 367 -36.31 11.16 -2.97
CA LEU A 367 -35.03 11.84 -2.72
C LEU A 367 -34.70 12.86 -3.82
N GLU A 368 -34.97 12.53 -5.09
CA GLU A 368 -34.80 13.48 -6.20
C GLU A 368 -35.58 14.75 -5.94
N TRP A 369 -36.87 14.63 -5.55
CA TRP A 369 -37.72 15.78 -5.26
C TRP A 369 -37.17 16.63 -4.11
N MET A 370 -36.71 15.99 -3.05
CA MET A 370 -36.11 16.67 -1.87
C MET A 370 -34.81 17.39 -2.23
N PHE A 371 -33.87 16.72 -2.90
CA PHE A 371 -32.60 17.34 -3.28
C PHE A 371 -32.79 18.46 -4.31
N ARG A 372 -33.75 18.35 -5.24
CA ARG A 372 -34.14 19.46 -6.09
C ARG A 372 -34.67 20.66 -5.30
N GLY A 373 -35.35 20.38 -4.20
CA GLY A 373 -35.86 21.41 -3.29
C GLY A 373 -34.76 22.20 -2.55
N ILE A 374 -33.59 21.59 -2.34
CA ILE A 374 -32.43 22.23 -1.70
C ILE A 374 -31.68 23.16 -2.67
N LEU A 375 -31.79 22.94 -3.99
CA LEU A 375 -31.18 23.82 -4.99
C LEU A 375 -31.88 25.19 -5.02
N LEU A 376 -31.07 26.24 -5.09
CA LEU A 376 -31.58 27.58 -5.39
C LEU A 376 -32.19 27.63 -6.82
N PRO A 377 -33.11 28.55 -7.12
CA PRO A 377 -33.73 28.62 -8.46
C PRO A 377 -32.72 28.65 -9.61
N GLN A 378 -31.67 29.47 -9.52
CA GLN A 378 -30.60 29.56 -10.51
C GLN A 378 -29.79 28.26 -10.64
N GLU A 379 -29.42 27.64 -9.51
CA GLU A 379 -28.69 26.37 -9.50
C GLU A 379 -29.48 25.24 -10.16
N ARG A 380 -30.80 25.27 -10.02
CA ARG A 380 -31.72 24.29 -10.63
C ARG A 380 -31.76 24.45 -12.14
N GLU A 381 -31.89 25.70 -12.65
CA GLU A 381 -31.86 25.99 -14.09
C GLU A 381 -30.54 25.56 -14.73
N GLU A 382 -29.39 25.85 -14.08
CA GLU A 382 -28.06 25.45 -14.54
C GLU A 382 -27.92 23.93 -14.57
N PHE A 383 -28.40 23.24 -13.53
CA PHE A 383 -28.37 21.77 -13.47
C PHE A 383 -29.22 21.14 -14.59
N ASP A 384 -30.44 21.62 -14.80
CA ASP A 384 -31.34 21.07 -15.82
C ASP A 384 -30.77 21.30 -17.23
N ALA A 385 -30.21 22.48 -17.52
CA ALA A 385 -29.52 22.77 -18.78
C ALA A 385 -28.30 21.85 -19.01
N ALA A 386 -27.50 21.60 -17.96
CA ALA A 386 -26.38 20.69 -18.05
C ALA A 386 -26.80 19.23 -18.29
N MET A 387 -27.92 18.79 -17.72
CA MET A 387 -28.49 17.46 -17.96
C MET A 387 -29.04 17.29 -19.36
N GLU A 388 -29.68 18.29 -19.91
CA GLU A 388 -30.15 18.29 -21.32
C GLU A 388 -28.98 18.22 -22.31
N THR A 389 -27.93 19.01 -22.06
CA THR A 389 -26.70 18.97 -22.88
C THR A 389 -26.05 17.61 -22.86
N ALA A 390 -25.91 16.98 -21.67
CA ALA A 390 -25.35 15.66 -21.53
C ALA A 390 -26.17 14.56 -22.25
N GLN A 391 -27.50 14.68 -22.29
CA GLN A 391 -28.39 13.75 -23.00
C GLN A 391 -28.35 13.95 -24.53
N SER A 392 -28.14 15.18 -25.00
CA SER A 392 -28.08 15.49 -26.44
C SER A 392 -26.77 15.15 -27.12
N GLY A 393 -25.71 14.74 -26.33
CA GLY A 393 -24.38 14.40 -26.86
C GLY A 393 -23.60 15.60 -27.43
N ALA A 394 -24.03 16.85 -27.16
CA ALA A 394 -23.35 18.05 -27.60
C ALA A 394 -22.06 18.29 -26.77
N PRO A 395 -20.92 18.68 -27.39
CA PRO A 395 -19.72 18.99 -26.63
C PRO A 395 -19.97 20.20 -25.72
N LEU A 396 -19.50 20.11 -24.49
CA LEU A 396 -19.47 21.22 -23.55
C LEU A 396 -18.63 22.36 -24.18
N SER A 397 -19.24 23.49 -24.43
CA SER A 397 -18.62 24.71 -24.97
C SER A 397 -17.71 25.38 -23.94
#